data_fa025e8e97828ae1d7e4c7012bddaeb8
#
_entry.id   fa025e8e97828ae1d7e4c7012bddaeb8
#
_cell.length_a   1.000
_cell.length_b   1.000
_cell.length_c   1.000
_cell.angle_alpha   90.00
_cell.angle_beta   90.00
_cell.angle_gamma   90.00
#
_symmetry.space_group_name_H-M   'P 1'
#
loop_
_entity.id
_entity.type
_entity.pdbx_description
1 polymer ?
#
loop_
_entity_poly.entity_id
_entity_poly.type
_entity_poly.pdbx_seq_one_letter_code
_entity_poly.pdbx_strand_id
1 'polypeptide(L)'
;YVQFWLMSPFLDPENPNYDGGDLYLNFGEISEDILKDGLKGYENGIPVDGNDQYLTETAWGRVSTQNSLTYSFDNSSGARVLQDVGLDGLPNDDEFTFPSYKDYLDKLRLRLSPDVIARMQDDEFSPFNDPSGDNYHFYRGYDYDAQRLGVLERYKRYNGVEGNSLSPEDASDPLYQSSRSTPDVEDINQDNTLNEYERYFQYKVSIRPEDLVVGRNYITDKQVSVVPTRDGKDQTVEWYQFKIPLHDYEKIVGSISDFSTIRFARMFLTGFKQTTHLRFATLELVRGEWRPYDFNLNSRGDAPAEGQLDISVVNIE
;
A
#
# COMPACT_ATOMS: atom_id res chain seq x y z
N TYR A 1 12.83 -5.06 -16.77
CA TYR A 1 12.72 -3.74 -16.15
C TYR A 1 11.33 -3.51 -15.56
N VAL A 2 11.26 -2.59 -14.59
CA VAL A 2 9.99 -2.06 -14.07
C VAL A 2 9.68 -0.78 -14.83
N GLN A 3 8.44 -0.61 -15.27
CA GLN A 3 7.99 0.58 -15.98
C GLN A 3 6.71 1.13 -15.32
N PHE A 4 6.66 2.44 -15.15
CA PHE A 4 5.45 3.14 -14.72
C PHE A 4 5.47 4.58 -15.21
N TRP A 5 4.29 5.20 -15.24
CA TRP A 5 4.14 6.62 -15.42
C TRP A 5 3.76 7.27 -14.10
N LEU A 6 4.39 8.38 -13.80
CA LEU A 6 4.09 9.19 -12.63
C LEU A 6 3.78 10.62 -13.07
N MET A 7 2.65 11.13 -12.62
CA MET A 7 2.31 12.54 -12.79
C MET A 7 3.14 13.38 -11.83
N SER A 8 3.73 14.46 -12.31
CA SER A 8 4.42 15.43 -11.46
C SER A 8 3.48 15.93 -10.35
N PRO A 9 3.86 15.84 -9.09
CA PRO A 9 3.08 16.41 -8.00
C PRO A 9 3.26 17.93 -7.87
N PHE A 10 4.21 18.51 -8.60
CA PHE A 10 4.58 19.92 -8.53
C PHE A 10 3.70 20.76 -9.47
N LEU A 11 2.40 20.87 -9.13
CA LEU A 11 1.42 21.55 -9.94
C LEU A 11 1.24 23.03 -9.56
N ASP A 12 1.71 23.42 -8.39
CA ASP A 12 1.58 24.78 -7.88
C ASP A 12 2.93 25.51 -7.99
N PRO A 13 3.09 26.40 -8.97
CA PRO A 13 4.31 27.17 -9.14
C PRO A 13 4.54 28.20 -8.02
N GLU A 14 3.49 28.51 -7.24
CA GLU A 14 3.56 29.46 -6.13
C GLU A 14 4.04 28.83 -4.82
N ASN A 15 4.22 27.49 -4.80
CA ASN A 15 4.78 26.77 -3.64
C ASN A 15 6.25 26.38 -3.84
N PRO A 16 7.19 27.32 -3.70
CA PRO A 16 8.62 27.07 -3.94
C PRO A 16 9.28 26.19 -2.88
N ASN A 17 8.59 25.89 -1.79
CA ASN A 17 9.10 25.07 -0.69
C ASN A 17 8.72 23.58 -0.83
N TYR A 18 8.19 23.19 -1.99
CA TYR A 18 7.81 21.81 -2.23
C TYR A 18 9.02 21.02 -2.76
N ASP A 19 9.84 20.56 -1.83
CA ASP A 19 11.12 19.90 -2.12
C ASP A 19 10.95 18.48 -2.71
N GLY A 20 9.76 17.87 -2.53
CA GLY A 20 9.54 16.46 -2.88
C GLY A 20 10.16 15.48 -1.89
N GLY A 21 10.50 14.29 -2.38
CA GLY A 21 11.05 13.22 -1.56
C GLY A 21 11.56 12.06 -2.40
N ASP A 22 11.67 10.89 -1.80
CA ASP A 22 12.16 9.68 -2.44
C ASP A 22 11.08 8.58 -2.48
N LEU A 23 10.96 7.91 -3.60
CA LEU A 23 10.17 6.69 -3.78
C LEU A 23 11.14 5.50 -3.81
N TYR A 24 10.88 4.53 -2.96
CA TYR A 24 11.59 3.26 -2.95
C TYR A 24 10.70 2.14 -3.47
N LEU A 25 11.33 1.23 -4.21
CA LEU A 25 10.73 0.00 -4.72
C LEU A 25 11.56 -1.16 -4.21
N ASN A 26 10.93 -2.13 -3.56
CA ASN A 26 11.56 -3.35 -3.10
C ASN A 26 10.93 -4.54 -3.84
N PHE A 27 11.75 -5.41 -4.41
CA PHE A 27 11.31 -6.63 -5.08
C PHE A 27 12.01 -7.84 -4.47
N GLY A 28 11.26 -8.79 -3.98
CA GLY A 28 11.80 -9.99 -3.36
C GLY A 28 10.81 -10.72 -2.46
N GLU A 29 11.27 -11.15 -1.32
CA GLU A 29 10.45 -11.65 -0.22
C GLU A 29 10.41 -10.58 0.87
N ILE A 30 9.21 -10.22 1.28
CA ILE A 30 8.95 -9.19 2.29
C ILE A 30 8.26 -9.88 3.45
N SER A 31 8.77 -9.64 4.65
CA SER A 31 8.18 -10.20 5.86
C SER A 31 6.73 -9.72 6.04
N GLU A 32 5.87 -10.64 6.43
CA GLU A 32 4.50 -10.41 6.83
C GLU A 32 4.38 -10.21 8.35
N ASP A 33 5.47 -10.46 9.11
CA ASP A 33 5.60 -10.13 10.53
C ASP A 33 5.70 -8.60 10.68
N ILE A 34 4.58 -7.96 10.98
CA ILE A 34 4.44 -6.50 11.04
C ILE A 34 5.23 -5.93 12.22
N LEU A 35 5.14 -6.55 13.38
CA LEU A 35 5.84 -6.11 14.58
C LEU A 35 7.32 -6.48 14.57
N LYS A 36 7.70 -7.44 13.74
CA LYS A 36 9.06 -7.96 13.63
C LYS A 36 9.59 -8.47 14.97
N ASP A 37 8.72 -9.14 15.70
CA ASP A 37 9.03 -9.68 17.03
C ASP A 37 9.56 -11.12 16.98
N GLY A 38 9.56 -11.74 15.80
CA GLY A 38 10.00 -13.12 15.56
C GLY A 38 9.00 -14.18 16.05
N LEU A 39 7.79 -13.76 16.41
CA LEU A 39 6.68 -14.67 16.68
C LEU A 39 6.02 -15.08 15.36
N LYS A 40 5.39 -16.25 15.37
CA LYS A 40 4.72 -16.80 14.16
C LYS A 40 3.20 -16.66 14.21
N GLY A 41 2.69 -15.84 15.11
CA GLY A 41 1.29 -15.45 15.16
C GLY A 41 1.02 -14.26 14.26
N TYR A 42 -0.20 -14.17 13.75
CA TYR A 42 -0.66 -12.91 13.18
C TYR A 42 -0.89 -11.90 14.29
N GLU A 43 -0.49 -10.65 14.08
CA GLU A 43 -0.79 -9.54 14.98
C GLU A 43 -2.20 -9.02 14.79
N ASN A 44 -2.80 -9.33 13.66
CA ASN A 44 -4.12 -8.87 13.26
C ASN A 44 -5.20 -9.79 13.81
N GLY A 45 -6.02 -9.27 14.71
CA GLY A 45 -7.11 -9.99 15.36
C GLY A 45 -6.70 -10.81 16.58
N ILE A 46 -7.66 -11.05 17.44
CA ILE A 46 -7.55 -11.91 18.62
C ILE A 46 -8.27 -13.23 18.39
N PRO A 47 -7.93 -14.30 19.16
CA PRO A 47 -8.62 -15.57 19.06
C PRO A 47 -10.14 -15.42 19.18
N VAL A 48 -10.86 -16.20 18.38
CA VAL A 48 -12.33 -16.17 18.25
C VAL A 48 -13.07 -16.28 19.59
N ASP A 49 -12.48 -17.00 20.56
CA ASP A 49 -13.01 -17.21 21.88
C ASP A 49 -12.60 -16.13 22.90
N GLY A 50 -11.84 -15.12 22.45
CA GLY A 50 -11.32 -14.05 23.31
C GLY A 50 -10.39 -14.56 24.43
N ASN A 51 -9.78 -15.74 24.26
CA ASN A 51 -8.97 -16.38 25.30
C ASN A 51 -7.59 -15.74 25.39
N ASP A 52 -7.37 -14.97 26.44
CA ASP A 52 -6.08 -14.28 26.71
C ASP A 52 -4.90 -15.22 26.95
N GLN A 53 -5.13 -16.53 27.11
CA GLN A 53 -4.07 -17.51 27.42
C GLN A 53 -2.96 -17.55 26.36
N TYR A 54 -3.29 -17.18 25.13
CA TYR A 54 -2.38 -17.23 23.98
C TYR A 54 -2.04 -15.86 23.44
N LEU A 55 -2.29 -14.83 24.21
CA LEU A 55 -1.95 -13.46 23.86
C LEU A 55 -0.77 -12.98 24.68
N THR A 56 0.04 -12.13 24.10
CA THR A 56 1.05 -11.35 24.81
C THR A 56 0.85 -9.88 24.52
N GLU A 57 1.06 -9.05 25.55
CA GLU A 57 0.95 -7.61 25.43
C GLU A 57 2.28 -7.02 24.97
N THR A 58 2.24 -6.15 23.98
CA THR A 58 3.37 -5.40 23.45
C THR A 58 3.13 -3.90 23.62
N ALA A 59 4.08 -3.05 23.23
CA ALA A 59 3.85 -1.61 23.19
C ALA A 59 2.86 -1.20 22.09
N TRP A 60 2.65 -2.05 21.10
CA TRP A 60 1.73 -1.85 19.99
C TRP A 60 0.29 -2.21 20.34
N GLY A 61 0.10 -3.37 20.95
CA GLY A 61 -1.18 -3.93 21.27
C GLY A 61 -1.05 -5.35 21.83
N ARG A 62 -2.02 -6.20 21.56
CA ARG A 62 -2.00 -7.62 21.92
C ARG A 62 -1.75 -8.48 20.70
N VAL A 63 -0.81 -9.40 20.79
CA VAL A 63 -0.44 -10.28 19.69
C VAL A 63 -0.56 -11.72 20.09
N SER A 64 -0.91 -12.58 19.14
CA SER A 64 -1.02 -14.02 19.35
C SER A 64 0.36 -14.63 19.52
N THR A 65 0.52 -15.52 20.52
CA THR A 65 1.73 -16.33 20.73
C THR A 65 1.68 -17.67 20.03
N GLN A 66 0.55 -18.02 19.43
CA GLN A 66 0.38 -19.26 18.67
C GLN A 66 0.80 -19.09 17.22
N ASN A 67 1.20 -20.21 16.60
CA ASN A 67 1.39 -20.23 15.15
C ASN A 67 0.09 -19.89 14.45
N SER A 68 0.24 -19.17 13.34
CA SER A 68 -0.83 -18.73 12.48
C SER A 68 -1.93 -19.78 12.29
N LEU A 69 -3.14 -19.40 12.67
CA LEU A 69 -4.33 -20.14 12.32
C LEU A 69 -4.95 -19.47 11.09
N THR A 70 -5.37 -20.30 10.17
CA THR A 70 -5.99 -19.87 8.92
C THR A 70 -7.27 -19.05 9.11
N TYR A 71 -7.92 -19.22 10.25
CA TYR A 71 -9.17 -18.54 10.60
C TYR A 71 -8.95 -17.66 11.82
N SER A 72 -8.66 -16.39 11.59
CA SER A 72 -8.43 -15.42 12.65
C SER A 72 -9.71 -14.77 13.16
N PHE A 73 -10.77 -14.76 12.33
CA PHE A 73 -12.00 -14.05 12.65
C PHE A 73 -13.22 -14.98 12.58
N ASP A 74 -14.10 -14.85 13.59
CA ASP A 74 -15.44 -15.40 13.56
C ASP A 74 -16.42 -14.38 12.97
N ASN A 75 -17.15 -14.78 11.94
CA ASN A 75 -18.14 -13.95 11.27
C ASN A 75 -19.57 -14.24 11.72
N SER A 76 -19.75 -14.96 12.84
CA SER A 76 -21.09 -15.14 13.45
C SER A 76 -21.60 -13.83 14.04
N SER A 77 -22.92 -13.75 14.19
CA SER A 77 -23.58 -12.57 14.74
C SER A 77 -23.05 -12.23 16.14
N GLY A 78 -22.68 -10.98 16.34
CA GLY A 78 -22.15 -10.45 17.61
C GLY A 78 -20.67 -10.81 17.88
N ALA A 79 -20.03 -11.61 17.04
CA ALA A 79 -18.64 -12.03 17.27
C ALA A 79 -17.65 -10.86 17.18
N ARG A 80 -17.89 -9.89 16.30
CA ARG A 80 -16.99 -8.75 16.11
C ARG A 80 -16.85 -7.83 17.32
N VAL A 81 -17.79 -7.85 18.23
CA VAL A 81 -17.69 -7.10 19.50
C VAL A 81 -16.59 -7.66 20.42
N LEU A 82 -16.29 -8.96 20.27
CA LEU A 82 -15.30 -9.66 21.09
C LEU A 82 -13.94 -9.82 20.39
N GLN A 83 -13.90 -9.52 19.11
CA GLN A 83 -12.72 -9.70 18.27
C GLN A 83 -12.26 -8.34 17.76
N ASP A 84 -10.98 -8.18 17.76
CA ASP A 84 -10.36 -7.14 16.96
C ASP A 84 -10.26 -7.63 15.51
N VAL A 85 -10.68 -6.79 14.56
CA VAL A 85 -10.48 -6.99 13.11
C VAL A 85 -9.49 -5.97 12.54
N GLY A 86 -8.80 -5.27 13.43
CA GLY A 86 -7.75 -4.32 13.13
C GLY A 86 -6.35 -4.94 13.20
N LEU A 87 -5.36 -4.13 13.51
CA LEU A 87 -3.95 -4.52 13.52
C LEU A 87 -3.36 -4.64 14.92
N ASP A 88 -4.07 -4.23 15.97
CA ASP A 88 -3.48 -4.08 17.30
C ASP A 88 -3.94 -5.15 18.32
N GLY A 89 -4.87 -6.01 17.96
CA GLY A 89 -5.38 -7.07 18.82
C GLY A 89 -6.13 -6.57 20.05
N LEU A 90 -6.65 -5.34 20.01
CA LEU A 90 -7.44 -4.75 21.09
C LEU A 90 -8.87 -4.53 20.62
N PRO A 91 -9.90 -4.99 21.38
CA PRO A 91 -11.25 -4.53 21.15
C PRO A 91 -11.36 -3.01 21.30
N ASN A 92 -12.19 -2.37 20.49
CA ASN A 92 -12.30 -0.91 20.39
C ASN A 92 -12.43 -0.20 21.77
N ASP A 93 -13.11 -0.79 22.72
CA ASP A 93 -13.26 -0.21 24.07
C ASP A 93 -11.97 -0.29 24.91
N ASP A 94 -11.13 -1.29 24.67
CA ASP A 94 -9.89 -1.51 25.41
C ASP A 94 -8.79 -0.55 24.97
N GLU A 95 -8.80 -0.06 23.74
CA GLU A 95 -7.82 0.88 23.20
C GLU A 95 -7.71 2.16 24.05
N PHE A 96 -8.83 2.69 24.53
CA PHE A 96 -8.84 3.92 25.34
C PHE A 96 -8.08 3.79 26.66
N THR A 97 -7.93 2.57 27.15
CA THR A 97 -7.25 2.26 28.42
C THR A 97 -5.84 1.72 28.21
N PHE A 98 -5.54 1.28 27.00
CA PHE A 98 -4.23 0.74 26.67
C PHE A 98 -3.12 1.81 26.78
N PRO A 99 -1.98 1.51 27.43
CA PRO A 99 -1.02 2.55 27.85
C PRO A 99 -0.51 3.42 26.68
N SER A 100 -0.22 2.84 25.52
CA SER A 100 0.31 3.57 24.38
C SER A 100 -0.71 4.52 23.77
N TYR A 101 -1.95 4.09 23.61
CA TYR A 101 -3.03 4.94 23.08
C TYR A 101 -3.46 6.01 24.07
N LYS A 102 -3.51 5.67 25.35
CA LYS A 102 -3.77 6.66 26.39
C LYS A 102 -2.73 7.77 26.41
N ASP A 103 -1.44 7.43 26.38
CA ASP A 103 -0.35 8.39 26.30
C ASP A 103 -0.44 9.24 25.03
N TYR A 104 -0.78 8.64 23.91
CA TYR A 104 -1.00 9.35 22.65
C TYR A 104 -2.15 10.37 22.75
N LEU A 105 -3.29 9.95 23.24
CA LEU A 105 -4.47 10.82 23.39
C LEU A 105 -4.20 11.97 24.39
N ASP A 106 -3.50 11.70 25.48
CA ASP A 106 -3.11 12.71 26.46
C ASP A 106 -2.15 13.75 25.85
N LYS A 107 -1.20 13.29 25.02
CA LYS A 107 -0.32 14.20 24.26
C LYS A 107 -1.07 15.03 23.22
N LEU A 108 -2.09 14.46 22.55
CA LEU A 108 -2.95 15.22 21.65
C LEU A 108 -3.71 16.32 22.39
N ARG A 109 -4.33 16.00 23.53
CA ARG A 109 -5.05 16.98 24.35
C ARG A 109 -4.18 18.17 24.79
N LEU A 110 -2.90 17.91 25.05
CA LEU A 110 -1.96 18.97 25.41
C LEU A 110 -1.55 19.88 24.24
N ARG A 111 -1.65 19.42 23.02
CA ARG A 111 -1.19 20.14 21.82
C ARG A 111 -2.28 20.85 21.05
N LEU A 112 -3.52 20.42 21.21
CA LEU A 112 -4.67 20.93 20.47
C LEU A 112 -5.44 21.97 21.28
N SER A 113 -6.05 22.93 20.59
CA SER A 113 -6.97 23.87 21.24
C SER A 113 -8.30 23.17 21.61
N PRO A 114 -9.01 23.66 22.63
CA PRO A 114 -10.30 23.08 23.03
C PRO A 114 -11.33 22.97 21.88
N ASP A 115 -11.37 23.96 20.99
CA ASP A 115 -12.29 23.98 19.86
C ASP A 115 -11.95 22.90 18.82
N VAL A 116 -10.66 22.58 18.65
CA VAL A 116 -10.23 21.48 17.77
C VAL A 116 -10.58 20.15 18.41
N ILE A 117 -10.32 19.98 19.69
CA ILE A 117 -10.68 18.75 20.44
C ILE A 117 -12.18 18.50 20.36
N ALA A 118 -13.02 19.51 20.60
CA ALA A 118 -14.47 19.36 20.51
C ALA A 118 -14.93 18.87 19.13
N ARG A 119 -14.40 19.47 18.06
CA ARG A 119 -14.73 19.01 16.69
C ARG A 119 -14.24 17.59 16.40
N MET A 120 -13.08 17.20 16.92
CA MET A 120 -12.57 15.84 16.75
C MET A 120 -13.39 14.82 17.56
N GLN A 121 -13.94 15.20 18.71
CA GLN A 121 -14.83 14.32 19.49
C GLN A 121 -16.17 14.05 18.79
N ASP A 122 -16.62 14.97 17.93
CA ASP A 122 -17.82 14.79 17.11
C ASP A 122 -17.57 13.94 15.85
N ASP A 123 -16.31 13.68 15.50
CA ASP A 123 -15.91 12.88 14.33
C ASP A 123 -15.60 11.44 14.78
N GLU A 124 -16.42 10.48 14.36
CA GLU A 124 -16.28 9.07 14.70
C GLU A 124 -14.94 8.46 14.27
N PHE A 125 -14.28 9.05 13.26
CA PHE A 125 -12.99 8.61 12.73
C PHE A 125 -11.80 9.37 13.33
N SER A 126 -12.05 10.19 14.34
CA SER A 126 -10.94 10.87 15.01
C SER A 126 -10.26 9.93 16.01
N PRO A 127 -8.99 10.18 16.34
CA PRO A 127 -8.28 9.41 17.37
C PRO A 127 -8.95 9.45 18.76
N PHE A 128 -9.87 10.38 19.01
CA PHE A 128 -10.62 10.43 20.27
C PHE A 128 -11.78 9.44 20.33
N ASN A 129 -12.17 8.87 19.18
CA ASN A 129 -13.23 7.87 19.07
C ASN A 129 -12.70 6.54 18.52
N ASP A 130 -11.55 6.56 17.84
CA ASP A 130 -10.89 5.43 17.23
C ASP A 130 -9.36 5.64 17.33
N PRO A 131 -8.74 5.32 18.47
CA PRO A 131 -7.32 5.60 18.70
C PRO A 131 -6.36 4.88 17.78
N SER A 132 -6.67 3.67 17.37
CA SER A 132 -5.89 2.85 16.43
C SER A 132 -6.19 3.20 14.97
N GLY A 133 -7.39 3.69 14.67
CA GLY A 133 -7.87 3.97 13.32
C GLY A 133 -8.33 2.71 12.58
N ASP A 134 -8.71 1.64 13.31
CA ASP A 134 -9.02 0.33 12.74
C ASP A 134 -10.44 -0.18 13.00
N ASN A 135 -11.30 0.66 13.58
CA ASN A 135 -12.70 0.32 13.80
C ASN A 135 -13.36 -0.23 12.54
N TYR A 136 -14.06 -1.33 12.70
CA TYR A 136 -14.75 -1.98 11.60
C TYR A 136 -15.82 -1.10 10.96
N HIS A 137 -15.75 -0.95 9.65
CA HIS A 137 -16.79 -0.33 8.84
C HIS A 137 -17.01 -1.10 7.55
N PHE A 138 -18.21 -1.62 7.35
CA PHE A 138 -18.54 -2.20 6.05
C PHE A 138 -18.54 -1.12 4.97
N TYR A 139 -17.70 -1.26 3.96
CA TYR A 139 -17.48 -0.26 2.91
C TYR A 139 -18.78 0.17 2.19
N ARG A 140 -19.76 -0.73 2.08
CA ARG A 140 -21.08 -0.49 1.51
C ARG A 140 -22.15 -0.41 2.58
N GLY A 141 -21.78 -0.10 3.81
CA GLY A 141 -22.68 -0.05 4.96
C GLY A 141 -23.68 1.09 4.91
N TYR A 142 -24.75 0.91 5.65
CA TYR A 142 -25.84 1.88 5.77
C TYR A 142 -25.40 3.20 6.43
N ASP A 143 -24.42 3.17 7.30
CA ASP A 143 -23.80 4.33 7.93
C ASP A 143 -23.23 5.29 6.89
N TYR A 144 -22.46 4.78 5.94
CA TYR A 144 -21.93 5.54 4.82
C TYR A 144 -23.02 6.01 3.84
N ASP A 145 -24.05 5.18 3.62
CA ASP A 145 -25.19 5.54 2.78
C ASP A 145 -26.02 6.68 3.39
N ALA A 146 -26.22 6.64 4.71
CA ALA A 146 -26.92 7.69 5.45
C ALA A 146 -26.19 9.05 5.34
N GLN A 147 -24.86 9.01 5.39
CA GLN A 147 -24.00 10.18 5.21
C GLN A 147 -23.84 10.58 3.73
N ARG A 148 -24.33 9.79 2.78
CA ARG A 148 -24.18 9.97 1.33
C ARG A 148 -22.73 10.11 0.89
N LEU A 149 -21.84 9.36 1.50
CA LEU A 149 -20.41 9.40 1.18
C LEU A 149 -20.16 8.83 -0.22
N GLY A 150 -19.38 9.56 -1.01
CA GLY A 150 -18.87 9.09 -2.29
C GLY A 150 -17.78 8.04 -2.15
N VAL A 151 -17.44 7.39 -3.27
CA VAL A 151 -16.43 6.32 -3.32
C VAL A 151 -15.10 6.75 -2.71
N LEU A 152 -14.63 7.97 -3.01
CA LEU A 152 -13.35 8.47 -2.49
C LEU A 152 -13.36 8.66 -0.98
N GLU A 153 -14.46 9.15 -0.42
CA GLU A 153 -14.56 9.36 1.02
C GLU A 153 -14.62 8.05 1.79
N ARG A 154 -15.32 7.06 1.26
CA ARG A 154 -15.34 5.70 1.81
C ARG A 154 -13.97 5.04 1.72
N TYR A 155 -13.27 5.22 0.59
CA TYR A 155 -11.95 4.63 0.37
C TYR A 155 -10.87 5.21 1.30
N LYS A 156 -11.00 6.46 1.73
CA LYS A 156 -10.11 7.05 2.73
C LYS A 156 -10.16 6.37 4.11
N ARG A 157 -11.23 5.63 4.36
CA ARG A 157 -11.52 4.94 5.63
C ARG A 157 -11.42 3.42 5.47
N TYR A 158 -10.79 2.98 4.38
CA TYR A 158 -10.63 1.57 4.08
C TYR A 158 -9.35 1.05 4.74
N ASN A 159 -9.51 0.14 5.70
CA ASN A 159 -8.42 -0.45 6.50
C ASN A 159 -8.32 -1.97 6.30
N GLY A 160 -8.49 -2.44 5.08
CA GLY A 160 -8.36 -3.83 4.70
C GLY A 160 -9.68 -4.51 4.35
N VAL A 161 -9.61 -5.70 3.76
CA VAL A 161 -10.80 -6.45 3.35
C VAL A 161 -11.51 -7.03 4.58
N GLU A 162 -10.78 -7.56 5.55
CA GLU A 162 -11.33 -8.07 6.80
C GLU A 162 -12.00 -6.97 7.62
N GLY A 163 -11.39 -5.80 7.75
CA GLY A 163 -11.95 -4.65 8.45
C GLY A 163 -13.13 -3.98 7.73
N ASN A 164 -13.34 -4.27 6.46
CA ASN A 164 -14.41 -3.70 5.64
C ASN A 164 -15.36 -4.74 5.03
N SER A 165 -15.26 -6.00 5.43
CA SER A 165 -16.15 -7.04 4.94
C SER A 165 -17.48 -7.06 5.71
N LEU A 166 -18.51 -7.60 5.04
CA LEU A 166 -19.87 -7.69 5.57
C LEU A 166 -19.93 -8.51 6.86
N SER A 167 -20.58 -8.00 7.91
CA SER A 167 -21.03 -8.78 9.05
C SER A 167 -22.45 -9.29 8.85
N PRO A 168 -22.92 -10.31 9.60
CA PRO A 168 -24.29 -10.76 9.55
C PRO A 168 -25.33 -9.68 9.89
N GLU A 169 -24.95 -8.72 10.71
CA GLU A 169 -25.77 -7.56 11.08
C GLU A 169 -26.01 -6.63 9.90
N ASP A 170 -25.01 -6.53 8.99
CA ASP A 170 -25.10 -5.71 7.78
C ASP A 170 -25.77 -6.44 6.62
N ALA A 171 -26.00 -7.74 6.74
CA ALA A 171 -26.49 -8.63 5.68
C ALA A 171 -28.00 -8.49 5.41
N SER A 172 -28.49 -7.28 5.22
CA SER A 172 -29.85 -7.06 4.75
C SER A 172 -30.04 -7.42 3.26
N ASP A 173 -28.95 -7.54 2.49
CA ASP A 173 -28.97 -7.88 1.07
C ASP A 173 -28.35 -9.27 0.83
N PRO A 174 -29.15 -10.26 0.35
CA PRO A 174 -28.67 -11.62 0.06
C PRO A 174 -27.61 -11.69 -1.04
N LEU A 175 -27.36 -10.61 -1.78
CA LEU A 175 -26.32 -10.54 -2.82
C LEU A 175 -24.90 -10.34 -2.24
N TYR A 176 -24.77 -10.00 -0.96
CA TYR A 176 -23.48 -9.67 -0.32
C TYR A 176 -23.24 -10.55 0.90
N GLN A 177 -22.98 -11.83 0.68
CA GLN A 177 -22.84 -12.81 1.78
C GLN A 177 -21.39 -13.23 2.05
N SER A 178 -20.40 -12.60 1.44
CA SER A 178 -19.00 -12.97 1.68
C SER A 178 -18.33 -12.05 2.70
N SER A 179 -18.05 -12.61 3.86
CA SER A 179 -17.18 -12.03 4.86
C SER A 179 -15.81 -12.73 4.82
N ARG A 180 -14.77 -12.02 5.19
CA ARG A 180 -13.44 -12.60 5.35
C ARG A 180 -13.22 -13.07 6.79
N SER A 181 -12.57 -14.23 6.92
CA SER A 181 -12.16 -14.82 8.19
C SER A 181 -10.64 -14.95 8.34
N THR A 182 -9.90 -14.46 7.35
CA THR A 182 -8.43 -14.51 7.32
C THR A 182 -7.85 -13.10 7.28
N PRO A 183 -6.70 -12.83 7.94
CA PRO A 183 -6.06 -11.54 7.91
C PRO A 183 -5.47 -11.28 6.52
N ASP A 184 -5.94 -10.24 5.81
CA ASP A 184 -5.45 -9.89 4.47
C ASP A 184 -4.31 -8.87 4.48
N VAL A 185 -4.10 -8.20 5.61
CA VAL A 185 -3.01 -7.24 5.78
C VAL A 185 -1.68 -7.96 6.03
N GLU A 186 -1.71 -9.09 6.74
CA GLU A 186 -0.52 -9.86 7.09
C GLU A 186 -0.32 -11.03 6.15
N ASP A 187 -1.37 -11.77 5.78
CA ASP A 187 -1.33 -12.85 4.78
C ASP A 187 -1.66 -12.28 3.39
N ILE A 188 -0.75 -11.47 2.86
CA ILE A 188 -0.94 -10.76 1.58
C ILE A 188 -1.05 -11.74 0.41
N ASN A 189 -0.29 -12.82 0.44
CA ASN A 189 -0.28 -13.82 -0.62
C ASN A 189 -1.35 -14.91 -0.46
N GLN A 190 -2.05 -14.91 0.68
CA GLN A 190 -3.13 -15.85 1.02
C GLN A 190 -2.68 -17.33 1.00
N ASP A 191 -1.45 -17.59 1.42
CA ASP A 191 -0.91 -18.96 1.54
C ASP A 191 -1.15 -19.58 2.93
N ASN A 192 -1.79 -18.86 3.84
CA ASN A 192 -2.15 -19.23 5.20
C ASN A 192 -0.92 -19.50 6.09
N THR A 193 0.20 -18.84 5.78
CA THR A 193 1.41 -18.90 6.59
C THR A 193 2.00 -17.51 6.74
N LEU A 194 2.58 -17.22 7.90
CA LEU A 194 3.31 -15.97 8.13
C LEU A 194 4.73 -16.10 7.56
N ASN A 195 5.06 -15.33 6.54
CA ASN A 195 6.39 -15.28 5.96
C ASN A 195 7.26 -14.28 6.73
N GLU A 196 8.37 -14.78 7.32
CA GLU A 196 9.29 -13.97 8.12
C GLU A 196 10.50 -13.45 7.32
N TYR A 197 10.64 -13.86 6.07
CA TYR A 197 11.83 -13.53 5.29
C TYR A 197 11.79 -12.11 4.77
N GLU A 198 12.84 -11.35 5.07
CA GLU A 198 13.07 -10.01 4.58
C GLU A 198 14.32 -10.01 3.69
N ARG A 199 14.14 -10.25 2.39
CA ARG A 199 15.23 -10.28 1.41
C ARG A 199 14.77 -9.76 0.05
N TYR A 200 15.37 -8.67 -0.39
CA TYR A 200 14.90 -7.98 -1.59
C TYR A 200 15.99 -7.12 -2.24
N PHE A 201 15.76 -6.79 -3.51
CA PHE A 201 16.46 -5.74 -4.23
C PHE A 201 15.73 -4.42 -4.02
N GLN A 202 16.47 -3.38 -3.65
CA GLN A 202 15.90 -2.05 -3.41
C GLN A 202 16.35 -1.09 -4.51
N TYR A 203 15.38 -0.33 -5.02
CA TYR A 203 15.56 0.72 -6.01
C TYR A 203 15.09 2.03 -5.41
N LYS A 204 15.74 3.11 -5.80
CA LYS A 204 15.41 4.46 -5.37
C LYS A 204 15.11 5.34 -6.56
N VAL A 205 14.02 6.07 -6.50
CA VAL A 205 13.62 7.09 -7.46
C VAL A 205 13.43 8.41 -6.74
N SER A 206 14.09 9.45 -7.20
CA SER A 206 13.91 10.80 -6.65
C SER A 206 12.65 11.43 -7.23
N ILE A 207 11.77 11.91 -6.36
CA ILE A 207 10.60 12.71 -6.74
C ILE A 207 10.86 14.15 -6.31
N ARG A 208 11.79 14.81 -7.00
CA ARG A 208 12.14 16.22 -6.80
C ARG A 208 12.06 16.98 -8.12
N PRO A 209 11.72 18.27 -8.11
CA PRO A 209 11.60 19.05 -9.34
C PRO A 209 12.83 18.98 -10.23
N GLU A 210 14.02 19.07 -9.63
CA GLU A 210 15.31 19.05 -10.33
C GLU A 210 15.68 17.69 -10.94
N ASP A 211 15.09 16.60 -10.44
CA ASP A 211 15.37 15.23 -10.88
C ASP A 211 14.33 14.72 -11.90
N LEU A 212 13.21 15.43 -12.10
CA LEU A 212 12.20 15.07 -13.08
C LEU A 212 12.62 15.53 -14.49
N VAL A 213 13.71 14.94 -15.00
CA VAL A 213 14.30 15.27 -16.29
C VAL A 213 14.55 14.01 -17.11
N VAL A 214 14.10 14.00 -18.37
CA VAL A 214 14.34 12.88 -19.30
C VAL A 214 15.84 12.63 -19.46
N GLY A 215 16.22 11.36 -19.37
CA GLY A 215 17.62 10.91 -19.41
C GLY A 215 18.31 10.85 -18.04
N ARG A 216 17.61 11.15 -16.96
CA ARG A 216 18.09 11.03 -15.58
C ARG A 216 17.05 10.30 -14.74
N ASN A 217 17.48 9.78 -13.57
CA ASN A 217 16.58 9.22 -12.54
C ASN A 217 15.61 8.17 -13.12
N TYR A 218 16.09 7.37 -14.09
CA TYR A 218 15.31 6.37 -14.84
C TYR A 218 14.19 6.92 -15.73
N ILE A 219 14.13 8.23 -15.95
CA ILE A 219 13.10 8.84 -16.78
C ILE A 219 13.47 8.72 -18.24
N THR A 220 12.61 8.04 -19.01
CA THR A 220 12.84 7.77 -20.44
C THR A 220 11.97 8.62 -21.36
N ASP A 221 10.82 9.09 -20.87
CA ASP A 221 9.88 9.90 -21.65
C ASP A 221 9.14 10.89 -20.78
N LYS A 222 8.58 11.93 -21.40
CA LYS A 222 7.76 12.95 -20.77
C LYS A 222 6.57 13.28 -21.67
N GLN A 223 5.38 13.26 -21.09
CA GLN A 223 4.16 13.69 -21.77
C GLN A 223 3.53 14.87 -21.02
N VAL A 224 3.00 15.81 -21.80
CA VAL A 224 2.32 17.00 -21.27
C VAL A 224 0.88 16.98 -21.73
N SER A 225 -0.04 17.16 -20.78
CA SER A 225 -1.47 17.20 -21.04
C SER A 225 -2.09 18.41 -20.37
N VAL A 226 -3.20 18.86 -20.90
CA VAL A 226 -4.03 19.89 -20.28
C VAL A 226 -5.32 19.22 -19.83
N VAL A 227 -5.64 19.38 -18.56
CA VAL A 227 -6.83 18.77 -17.95
C VAL A 227 -7.72 19.87 -17.34
N PRO A 228 -9.04 19.80 -17.53
CA PRO A 228 -9.95 20.72 -16.88
C PRO A 228 -10.03 20.39 -15.39
N THR A 229 -9.90 21.38 -14.55
CA THR A 229 -10.06 21.26 -13.10
C THR A 229 -11.51 21.54 -12.70
N ARG A 230 -11.86 21.16 -11.46
CA ARG A 230 -13.23 21.31 -10.94
C ARG A 230 -13.73 22.76 -10.92
N ASP A 231 -12.83 23.72 -10.83
CA ASP A 231 -13.13 25.17 -10.87
C ASP A 231 -13.27 25.74 -12.30
N GLY A 232 -13.23 24.87 -13.32
CA GLY A 232 -13.38 25.23 -14.71
C GLY A 232 -12.16 25.85 -15.38
N LYS A 233 -11.00 25.81 -14.71
CA LYS A 233 -9.73 26.23 -15.30
C LYS A 233 -9.00 25.03 -15.92
N ASP A 234 -8.17 25.32 -16.89
CA ASP A 234 -7.26 24.34 -17.46
C ASP A 234 -5.97 24.28 -16.65
N GLN A 235 -5.57 23.07 -16.27
CA GLN A 235 -4.32 22.79 -15.58
C GLN A 235 -3.41 21.97 -16.49
N THR A 236 -2.20 22.47 -16.72
CA THR A 236 -1.17 21.69 -17.39
C THR A 236 -0.59 20.67 -16.41
N VAL A 237 -0.56 19.42 -16.81
CA VAL A 237 0.03 18.30 -16.04
C VAL A 237 1.13 17.63 -16.86
N GLU A 238 2.17 17.21 -16.18
CA GLU A 238 3.31 16.54 -16.77
C GLU A 238 3.38 15.10 -16.24
N TRP A 239 3.53 14.15 -17.15
CA TRP A 239 3.72 12.74 -16.84
C TRP A 239 5.12 12.32 -17.26
N TYR A 240 5.79 11.60 -16.38
CA TYR A 240 7.12 11.06 -16.58
C TYR A 240 7.10 9.54 -16.62
N GLN A 241 7.69 8.96 -17.66
CA GLN A 241 7.85 7.52 -17.77
C GLN A 241 9.16 7.10 -17.12
N PHE A 242 9.04 6.26 -16.10
CA PHE A 242 10.20 5.63 -15.47
C PHE A 242 10.39 4.23 -16.02
N LYS A 243 11.65 3.90 -16.34
CA LYS A 243 12.09 2.55 -16.71
C LYS A 243 13.30 2.18 -15.87
N ILE A 244 13.10 1.31 -14.89
CA ILE A 244 14.14 0.90 -13.95
C ILE A 244 14.64 -0.49 -14.33
N PRO A 245 15.89 -0.63 -14.82
CA PRO A 245 16.47 -1.94 -15.08
C PRO A 245 16.57 -2.76 -13.79
N LEU A 246 16.15 -4.02 -13.81
CA LEU A 246 16.15 -4.85 -12.59
C LEU A 246 17.56 -5.07 -12.01
N HIS A 247 18.60 -5.01 -12.85
CA HIS A 247 19.99 -5.15 -12.38
C HIS A 247 20.60 -3.86 -11.83
N ASP A 248 19.87 -2.74 -11.87
CA ASP A 248 20.34 -1.42 -11.43
C ASP A 248 19.78 -1.08 -10.04
N TYR A 249 19.86 -2.03 -9.13
CA TYR A 249 19.42 -1.85 -7.76
C TYR A 249 20.43 -1.03 -6.94
N GLU A 250 19.92 -0.19 -6.05
CA GLU A 250 20.76 0.59 -5.13
C GLU A 250 21.34 -0.28 -4.01
N LYS A 251 20.55 -1.26 -3.54
CA LYS A 251 20.91 -2.06 -2.38
C LYS A 251 20.28 -3.45 -2.46
N ILE A 252 20.99 -4.43 -1.90
CA ILE A 252 20.46 -5.76 -1.59
C ILE A 252 20.26 -5.83 -0.07
N VAL A 253 19.09 -6.30 0.35
CA VAL A 253 18.78 -6.61 1.74
C VAL A 253 18.56 -8.11 1.87
N GLY A 254 19.12 -8.70 2.91
CA GLY A 254 19.09 -10.16 3.11
C GLY A 254 19.90 -10.92 2.07
N SER A 255 19.68 -12.23 1.99
CA SER A 255 20.42 -13.14 1.11
C SER A 255 19.61 -13.52 -0.13
N ILE A 256 19.25 -12.53 -0.94
CA ILE A 256 18.64 -12.75 -2.27
C ILE A 256 19.76 -12.73 -3.33
N SER A 257 19.78 -13.73 -4.22
CA SER A 257 20.83 -13.89 -5.22
C SER A 257 20.36 -13.64 -6.65
N ASP A 258 19.08 -13.79 -6.91
CA ASP A 258 18.53 -13.70 -8.25
C ASP A 258 17.06 -13.22 -8.24
N PHE A 259 16.51 -12.98 -9.41
CA PHE A 259 15.14 -12.49 -9.58
C PHE A 259 14.09 -13.60 -9.72
N SER A 260 14.47 -14.86 -9.58
CA SER A 260 13.53 -16.00 -9.70
C SER A 260 12.63 -16.18 -8.49
N THR A 261 13.02 -15.63 -7.35
CA THR A 261 12.31 -15.75 -6.06
C THR A 261 11.55 -14.49 -5.65
N ILE A 262 11.26 -13.60 -6.60
CA ILE A 262 10.45 -12.41 -6.31
C ILE A 262 8.99 -12.84 -6.14
N ARG A 263 8.47 -12.65 -4.93
CA ARG A 263 7.08 -12.92 -4.57
C ARG A 263 6.30 -11.64 -4.31
N PHE A 264 6.98 -10.61 -3.77
CA PHE A 264 6.36 -9.37 -3.35
C PHE A 264 7.02 -8.17 -4.00
N ALA A 265 6.22 -7.13 -4.17
CA ALA A 265 6.65 -5.79 -4.50
C ALA A 265 6.14 -4.83 -3.41
N ARG A 266 7.06 -4.09 -2.79
CA ARG A 266 6.71 -3.06 -1.80
C ARG A 266 7.16 -1.70 -2.31
N MET A 267 6.29 -0.70 -2.20
CA MET A 267 6.62 0.69 -2.45
C MET A 267 6.47 1.50 -1.16
N PHE A 268 7.39 2.40 -0.91
CA PHE A 268 7.28 3.34 0.20
C PHE A 268 7.90 4.69 -0.15
N LEU A 269 7.47 5.73 0.58
CA LEU A 269 7.86 7.11 0.37
C LEU A 269 8.61 7.63 1.59
N THR A 270 9.65 8.43 1.36
CA THR A 270 10.40 9.09 2.43
C THR A 270 10.76 10.52 2.07
N GLY A 271 11.02 11.33 3.09
CA GLY A 271 11.58 12.68 2.93
C GLY A 271 10.60 13.75 2.48
N PHE A 272 9.33 13.42 2.29
CA PHE A 272 8.30 14.42 1.97
C PHE A 272 7.96 15.24 3.21
N LYS A 273 8.10 16.56 3.11
CA LYS A 273 7.80 17.50 4.20
C LYS A 273 6.38 18.04 4.17
N GLN A 274 5.69 17.86 3.05
CA GLN A 274 4.34 18.35 2.81
C GLN A 274 3.45 17.23 2.32
N THR A 275 2.14 17.39 2.47
CA THR A 275 1.16 16.48 1.89
C THR A 275 1.35 16.38 0.39
N THR A 276 1.56 15.17 -0.11
CA THR A 276 1.87 14.91 -1.51
C THR A 276 0.89 13.91 -2.07
N HIS A 277 0.34 14.22 -3.25
CA HIS A 277 -0.52 13.32 -3.99
C HIS A 277 0.20 12.80 -5.23
N LEU A 278 0.59 11.54 -5.19
CA LEU A 278 1.20 10.85 -6.33
C LEU A 278 0.12 10.14 -7.15
N ARG A 279 0.17 10.30 -8.45
CA ARG A 279 -0.71 9.60 -9.38
C ARG A 279 0.15 8.75 -10.32
N PHE A 280 -0.10 7.46 -10.28
CA PHE A 280 0.54 6.49 -11.16
C PHE A 280 -0.42 6.11 -12.28
N ALA A 281 0.13 5.93 -13.48
CA ALA A 281 -0.54 5.26 -14.57
C ALA A 281 0.36 4.13 -15.03
N THR A 282 -0.20 2.95 -15.12
CA THR A 282 0.48 1.66 -15.35
C THR A 282 1.58 1.36 -14.31
N LEU A 283 1.74 0.14 -13.93
CA LEU A 283 2.89 -0.40 -13.23
C LEU A 283 3.13 -1.79 -13.79
N GLU A 284 4.20 -1.93 -14.55
CA GLU A 284 4.45 -3.11 -15.36
C GLU A 284 5.84 -3.68 -15.09
N LEU A 285 5.90 -5.00 -14.96
CA LEU A 285 7.14 -5.76 -15.04
C LEU A 285 7.29 -6.20 -16.49
N VAL A 286 8.22 -5.58 -17.21
CA VAL A 286 8.42 -5.85 -18.63
C VAL A 286 9.62 -6.76 -18.82
N ARG A 287 9.38 -7.91 -19.44
CA ARG A 287 10.41 -8.85 -19.85
C ARG A 287 10.72 -8.65 -21.33
N GLY A 288 11.96 -8.35 -21.66
CA GLY A 288 12.45 -8.39 -23.02
C GLY A 288 12.99 -9.78 -23.35
N GLU A 289 12.40 -10.47 -24.29
CA GLU A 289 13.00 -11.68 -24.85
C GLU A 289 13.81 -11.31 -26.08
N TRP A 290 15.11 -11.45 -25.99
CA TRP A 290 15.95 -11.44 -27.17
C TRP A 290 15.83 -12.81 -27.85
N ARG A 291 15.29 -12.81 -29.07
CA ARG A 291 15.46 -13.97 -29.96
C ARG A 291 16.73 -13.72 -30.74
N PRO A 292 17.75 -14.58 -30.61
CA PRO A 292 18.90 -14.47 -31.49
C PRO A 292 18.42 -14.65 -32.95
N TYR A 293 18.91 -13.79 -33.82
CA TYR A 293 18.65 -13.91 -35.25
C TYR A 293 19.52 -15.04 -35.79
N ASP A 294 18.95 -16.25 -35.93
CA ASP A 294 19.67 -17.47 -36.33
C ASP A 294 19.95 -17.55 -37.83
N PHE A 295 19.50 -16.57 -38.59
CA PHE A 295 19.77 -16.55 -40.05
C PHE A 295 21.07 -15.82 -40.35
N ASN A 296 21.94 -16.50 -41.09
CA ASN A 296 23.17 -15.90 -41.61
C ASN A 296 22.81 -14.86 -42.67
N LEU A 297 22.96 -13.59 -42.37
CA LEU A 297 22.71 -12.47 -43.29
C LEU A 297 23.58 -12.53 -44.54
N ASN A 298 24.70 -13.30 -44.51
CA ASN A 298 25.65 -13.45 -45.61
C ASN A 298 25.39 -14.68 -46.49
N SER A 299 24.31 -15.43 -46.29
CA SER A 299 24.07 -16.68 -47.03
C SER A 299 23.69 -16.50 -48.50
N ARG A 300 23.63 -15.28 -49.05
CA ARG A 300 23.27 -15.01 -50.43
C ARG A 300 24.34 -14.22 -51.24
N GLY A 301 25.56 -14.13 -50.77
CA GLY A 301 26.67 -13.64 -51.63
C GLY A 301 26.58 -12.19 -52.13
N ASP A 302 25.53 -11.49 -51.93
CA ASP A 302 25.37 -10.08 -52.28
C ASP A 302 25.62 -9.22 -51.06
N ALA A 303 26.54 -8.27 -51.17
CA ALA A 303 26.71 -7.29 -50.10
C ALA A 303 25.39 -6.55 -49.89
N PRO A 304 24.89 -6.46 -48.66
CA PRO A 304 23.67 -5.71 -48.39
C PRO A 304 23.93 -4.26 -48.81
N ALA A 305 23.06 -3.72 -49.65
CA ALA A 305 22.91 -2.29 -49.78
C ALA A 305 22.69 -1.72 -48.39
N GLU A 306 23.29 -0.56 -48.09
CA GLU A 306 23.15 0.09 -46.79
C GLU A 306 21.72 0.00 -46.27
N GLY A 307 21.48 -0.91 -45.32
CA GLY A 307 20.21 -1.15 -44.69
C GLY A 307 20.27 -0.68 -43.25
N GLN A 308 19.34 0.14 -42.86
CA GLN A 308 19.15 0.52 -41.49
C GLN A 308 18.41 -0.62 -40.76
N LEU A 309 19.00 -1.19 -39.71
CA LEU A 309 18.37 -2.18 -38.90
C LEU A 309 17.54 -1.48 -37.79
N ASP A 310 16.24 -1.41 -37.97
CA ASP A 310 15.33 -0.98 -36.93
C ASP A 310 14.92 -2.19 -36.07
N ILE A 311 15.40 -2.23 -34.83
CA ILE A 311 14.97 -3.23 -33.85
C ILE A 311 13.82 -2.64 -33.06
N SER A 312 12.60 -3.08 -33.34
CA SER A 312 11.43 -2.76 -32.54
C SER A 312 11.09 -3.93 -31.61
N VAL A 313 10.81 -3.65 -30.35
CA VAL A 313 10.27 -4.62 -29.41
C VAL A 313 8.77 -4.74 -29.70
N VAL A 314 8.36 -5.91 -30.17
CA VAL A 314 6.94 -6.23 -30.35
C VAL A 314 6.47 -6.92 -29.08
N ASN A 315 5.57 -6.29 -28.33
CA ASN A 315 4.81 -6.98 -27.29
C ASN A 315 3.86 -7.96 -27.97
N ILE A 316 4.01 -9.23 -27.64
CA ILE A 316 3.03 -10.25 -27.98
C ILE A 316 2.21 -10.46 -26.71
N GLU A 317 0.93 -10.01 -26.72
CA GLU A 317 -0.07 -10.36 -25.73
C GLU A 317 -0.39 -11.85 -25.76
#